data_5620d609314dbbfe2727edfd7adea2a3
#
_entry.id   5620d609314dbbfe2727edfd7adea2a3
#
_cell.length_a   1.000
_cell.length_b   1.000
_cell.length_c   1.000
_cell.angle_alpha   90.00
_cell.angle_beta   90.00
_cell.angle_gamma   90.00
#
_symmetry.space_group_name_H-M   'P 1'
#
loop_
_entity.id
_entity.type
_entity.pdbx_description
1 polymer ?
#
loop_
_entity_poly.entity_id
_entity_poly.type
_entity_poly.pdbx_seq_one_letter_code
_entity_poly.pdbx_strand_id
1 'polypeptide(L)'
;MRDWIPRIKIIAGPCQHESLGQSAHIAEKCKTVCDKYGVDYIFKASFDKANRSSLGNKRGVGINQTLADFRLLKEVHGVKTLTDV
;
A
#
# COMPACT_ATOMS: atom_id res chain seq x y z
N MET A 1 10.41 -24.93 -11.87
CA MET A 1 10.63 -23.49 -11.70
C MET A 1 12.08 -23.14 -12.02
N ARG A 2 12.24 -22.02 -12.66
CA ARG A 2 13.59 -21.58 -13.03
C ARG A 2 14.07 -20.56 -12.03
N ASP A 3 15.01 -20.94 -11.19
CA ASP A 3 15.49 -20.09 -10.11
C ASP A 3 16.23 -18.86 -10.60
N TRP A 4 16.75 -18.91 -11.84
CA TRP A 4 17.49 -17.81 -12.41
C TRP A 4 16.59 -16.69 -12.96
N ILE A 5 15.27 -16.91 -13.06
CA ILE A 5 14.36 -15.88 -13.52
C ILE A 5 13.97 -14.99 -12.33
N PRO A 6 14.30 -13.70 -12.35
CA PRO A 6 13.92 -12.80 -11.26
C PRO A 6 12.40 -12.71 -11.13
N ARG A 7 11.93 -12.67 -9.90
CA ARG A 7 10.52 -12.44 -9.65
C ARG A 7 10.23 -10.96 -9.82
N ILE A 8 9.13 -10.67 -10.50
CA ILE A 8 8.68 -9.30 -10.66
C ILE A 8 7.93 -8.90 -9.40
N LYS A 9 8.24 -7.70 -8.89
CA LYS A 9 7.52 -7.14 -7.76
C LYS A 9 6.75 -5.91 -8.22
N ILE A 10 5.52 -5.81 -7.78
CA ILE A 10 4.70 -4.65 -8.08
C ILE A 10 4.47 -3.89 -6.78
N ILE A 11 4.84 -2.63 -6.80
CA ILE A 11 4.64 -1.72 -5.67
C ILE A 11 3.54 -0.76 -6.08
N ALA A 12 2.39 -0.86 -5.46
CA ALA A 12 1.24 -0.07 -5.86
C ALA A 12 0.29 0.17 -4.69
N GLY A 13 -0.42 1.28 -4.76
CA GLY A 13 -1.41 1.65 -3.78
C GLY A 13 -1.90 3.07 -4.05
N PRO A 14 -2.74 3.62 -3.17
CA PRO A 14 -3.18 4.99 -3.32
C PRO A 14 -1.99 5.94 -3.11
N CYS A 15 -2.09 7.12 -3.70
CA CYS A 15 -1.03 8.11 -3.54
C CYS A 15 -0.79 8.43 -2.07
N GLN A 16 -1.87 8.51 -1.30
CA GLN A 16 -1.82 8.85 0.12
C GLN A 16 -2.77 7.93 0.89
N HIS A 17 -2.32 7.46 2.05
CA HIS A 17 -3.17 6.67 2.93
C HIS A 17 -4.16 7.60 3.64
N GLU A 18 -5.44 7.39 3.40
CA GLU A 18 -6.49 8.23 3.98
C GLU A 18 -7.40 7.48 4.93
N SER A 19 -7.59 6.19 4.71
CA SER A 19 -8.39 5.36 5.61
C SER A 19 -8.01 3.90 5.45
N LEU A 20 -8.23 3.14 6.51
CA LEU A 20 -8.00 1.70 6.46
C LEU A 20 -8.90 1.03 5.44
N GLY A 21 -10.17 1.43 5.39
CA GLY A 21 -11.12 0.82 4.46
C GLY A 21 -10.72 0.98 3.01
N GLN A 22 -10.31 2.18 2.62
CA GLN A 22 -9.87 2.45 1.26
C GLN A 22 -8.60 1.65 0.93
N SER A 23 -7.63 1.68 1.82
CA SER A 23 -6.37 0.98 1.61
C SER A 23 -6.58 -0.53 1.55
N ALA A 24 -7.43 -1.07 2.42
CA ALA A 24 -7.72 -2.50 2.41
C ALA A 24 -8.37 -2.93 1.09
N HIS A 25 -9.29 -2.13 0.58
CA HIS A 25 -9.97 -2.43 -0.69
C HIS A 25 -8.96 -2.46 -1.85
N ILE A 26 -8.08 -1.46 -1.90
CA ILE A 26 -7.08 -1.37 -2.95
C ILE A 26 -6.07 -2.51 -2.84
N ALA A 27 -5.59 -2.79 -1.62
CA ALA A 27 -4.63 -3.85 -1.38
C ALA A 27 -5.20 -5.21 -1.78
N GLU A 28 -6.45 -5.47 -1.44
CA GLU A 28 -7.09 -6.74 -1.76
C GLU A 28 -7.19 -6.93 -3.27
N LYS A 29 -7.60 -5.90 -3.99
CA LYS A 29 -7.72 -6.00 -5.44
C LYS A 29 -6.37 -6.18 -6.11
N CYS A 30 -5.36 -5.42 -5.69
CA CYS A 30 -4.02 -5.54 -6.26
C CYS A 30 -3.41 -6.91 -5.95
N LYS A 31 -3.59 -7.39 -4.72
CA LYS A 31 -3.08 -8.69 -4.33
C LYS A 31 -3.72 -9.80 -5.15
N THR A 32 -5.01 -9.74 -5.37
CA THR A 32 -5.73 -10.74 -6.16
C THR A 32 -5.17 -10.81 -7.58
N VAL A 33 -4.95 -9.65 -8.21
CA VAL A 33 -4.39 -9.61 -9.56
C VAL A 33 -2.96 -10.15 -9.58
N CYS A 34 -2.14 -9.72 -8.62
CA CYS A 34 -0.74 -10.17 -8.56
C CYS A 34 -0.64 -11.66 -8.32
N ASP A 35 -1.48 -12.21 -7.44
CA ASP A 35 -1.51 -13.64 -7.19
C ASP A 35 -1.89 -14.42 -8.45
N LYS A 36 -2.83 -13.89 -9.22
CA LYS A 36 -3.25 -14.52 -10.46
C LYS A 36 -2.10 -14.66 -11.46
N TYR A 37 -1.21 -13.68 -11.50
CA TYR A 37 -0.11 -13.68 -12.45
C TYR A 37 1.22 -14.13 -11.85
N GLY A 38 1.21 -14.54 -10.58
CA GLY A 38 2.41 -15.05 -9.93
C GLY A 38 3.48 -14.00 -9.68
N VAL A 39 3.09 -12.76 -9.46
CA VAL A 39 4.03 -11.68 -9.15
C VAL A 39 3.88 -11.28 -7.68
N ASP A 40 4.96 -10.78 -7.10
CA ASP A 40 4.94 -10.30 -5.72
C ASP A 40 4.30 -8.93 -5.65
N TYR A 41 3.52 -8.69 -4.59
CA TYR A 41 2.85 -7.42 -4.41
C TYR A 41 3.29 -6.75 -3.11
N ILE A 42 3.55 -5.46 -3.18
CA ILE A 42 3.82 -4.62 -2.02
C ILE A 42 2.86 -3.43 -2.08
N PHE A 43 2.06 -3.28 -1.04
CA PHE A 43 1.18 -2.12 -0.92
C PHE A 43 2.00 -0.91 -0.52
N LYS A 44 1.82 0.18 -1.23
CA LYS A 44 2.49 1.43 -0.91
C LYS A 44 1.50 2.57 -0.88
N ALA A 45 1.59 3.39 0.16
CA ALA A 45 0.89 4.67 0.22
C ALA A 45 1.68 5.60 1.12
N SER A 46 1.69 6.88 0.81
CA SER A 46 2.38 7.85 1.64
C SER A 46 1.54 8.16 2.87
N PHE A 47 2.21 8.34 4.02
CA PHE A 47 1.49 8.71 5.23
C PHE A 47 1.17 10.20 5.29
N ASP A 48 1.93 11.02 4.56
CA ASP A 48 1.74 12.46 4.53
C ASP A 48 2.27 13.04 3.23
N LYS A 49 1.38 13.58 2.41
CA LYS A 49 1.78 14.22 1.16
C LYS A 49 2.12 15.69 1.42
N ALA A 50 3.33 15.92 1.90
CA ALA A 50 3.79 17.26 2.24
C ALA A 50 3.77 18.22 1.05
N ASN A 51 3.78 17.71 -0.17
CA ASN A 51 3.76 18.55 -1.36
C ASN A 51 2.37 18.98 -1.81
N ARG A 52 1.34 18.62 -1.07
CA ARG A 52 0.01 19.15 -1.33
C ARG A 52 -0.02 20.63 -0.97
N SER A 53 -0.40 21.44 -1.92
CA SER A 53 -0.28 22.90 -1.75
C SER A 53 -1.58 23.61 -1.52
N SER A 54 -2.71 23.00 -1.78
CA SER A 54 -3.99 23.68 -1.61
C SER A 54 -4.40 23.74 -0.15
N LEU A 55 -4.87 24.88 0.28
CA LEU A 55 -5.44 25.03 1.61
C LEU A 55 -6.64 24.09 1.76
N GLY A 56 -6.72 23.42 2.90
CA GLY A 56 -7.80 22.50 3.17
C GLY A 56 -7.62 21.10 2.61
N ASN A 57 -6.56 20.85 1.86
CA ASN A 57 -6.29 19.51 1.41
C ASN A 57 -5.87 18.63 2.58
N LYS A 58 -6.34 17.39 2.56
CA LYS A 58 -5.90 16.43 3.55
C LYS A 58 -4.46 16.06 3.31
N ARG A 59 -3.69 15.99 4.37
CA ARG A 59 -2.31 15.55 4.31
C ARG A 59 -2.16 14.09 4.72
N GLY A 60 -3.27 13.41 4.93
CA GLY A 60 -3.28 12.05 5.40
C GLY A 60 -3.59 11.97 6.88
N VAL A 61 -3.51 10.78 7.42
CA VAL A 61 -3.88 10.53 8.81
C VAL A 61 -2.70 10.54 9.76
N GLY A 62 -1.50 10.81 9.24
CA GLY A 62 -0.29 10.83 10.05
C GLY A 62 0.35 9.48 10.16
N ILE A 63 1.61 9.48 10.64
CA ILE A 63 2.40 8.26 10.61
C ILE A 63 1.91 7.21 11.61
N ASN A 64 1.48 7.62 12.79
CA ASN A 64 1.07 6.64 13.81
C ASN A 64 -0.16 5.85 13.36
N GLN A 65 -1.15 6.54 12.82
CA GLN A 65 -2.34 5.87 12.32
C GLN A 65 -2.01 5.01 11.10
N THR A 66 -1.14 5.52 10.23
CA THR A 66 -0.73 4.77 9.04
C THR A 66 -0.06 3.47 9.43
N LEU A 67 0.85 3.51 10.41
CA LEU A 67 1.54 2.29 10.83
C LEU A 67 0.57 1.29 11.46
N ALA A 68 -0.40 1.76 12.24
CA ALA A 68 -1.40 0.89 12.81
C ALA A 68 -2.26 0.22 11.73
N ASP A 69 -2.70 1.01 10.75
CA ASP A 69 -3.49 0.50 9.65
C ASP A 69 -2.71 -0.48 8.78
N PHE A 70 -1.44 -0.18 8.53
CA PHE A 70 -0.59 -1.05 7.72
C PHE A 70 -0.34 -2.38 8.42
N ARG A 71 -0.23 -2.37 9.75
CA ARG A 71 -0.13 -3.62 10.50
C ARG A 71 -1.37 -4.48 10.27
N LEU A 72 -2.55 -3.87 10.28
CA LEU A 72 -3.78 -4.60 10.02
C LEU A 72 -3.82 -5.15 8.60
N LEU A 73 -3.36 -4.37 7.62
CA LEU A 73 -3.29 -4.86 6.25
C LEU A 73 -2.40 -6.10 6.16
N LYS A 74 -1.27 -6.07 6.84
CA LYS A 74 -0.36 -7.21 6.85
C LYS A 74 -0.99 -8.43 7.52
N GLU A 75 -1.61 -8.24 8.67
CA GLU A 75 -2.16 -9.34 9.45
C GLU A 75 -3.41 -9.95 8.82
N VAL A 76 -4.29 -9.10 8.28
CA VAL A 76 -5.58 -9.55 7.76
C VAL A 76 -5.48 -9.98 6.31
N HIS A 77 -4.76 -9.23 5.49
CA HIS A 77 -4.70 -9.46 4.05
C HIS A 77 -3.40 -10.11 3.58
N GLY A 78 -2.43 -10.22 4.46
CA GLY A 78 -1.16 -10.87 4.12
C GLY A 78 -0.32 -10.11 3.12
N VAL A 79 -0.45 -8.79 3.04
CA VAL A 79 0.33 -7.98 2.11
C VAL A 79 1.50 -7.33 2.81
N LYS A 80 2.61 -7.20 2.11
CA LYS A 80 3.73 -6.38 2.56
C LYS A 80 3.38 -4.91 2.34
N THR A 81 3.89 -4.06 3.20
CA THR A 81 3.55 -2.64 3.15
C THR A 81 4.78 -1.77 3.12
N LEU A 82 4.66 -0.60 2.51
CA LEU A 82 5.72 0.38 2.38
C LEU A 82 5.08 1.77 2.47
N THR A 83 5.72 2.67 3.17
CA THR A 83 5.23 4.05 3.25
C THR A 83 6.36 5.04 3.14
N ASP A 84 6.02 6.25 2.68
CA ASP A 84 6.94 7.38 2.61
C ASP A 84 6.15 8.67 2.75
N VAL A 85 6.86 9.77 2.66
CA VAL A 85 6.24 11.09 2.65
C VAL A 85 5.83 11.46 1.24
#